data_52a91eadd87d882c6ecf72c5ae312701
#
_entry.id   52a91eadd87d882c6ecf72c5ae312701
#
_cell.length_a   1.000
_cell.length_b   1.000
_cell.length_c   1.000
_cell.angle_alpha   90.00
_cell.angle_beta   90.00
_cell.angle_gamma   90.00
#
_symmetry.space_group_name_H-M   'P 1'
#
loop_
_entity.id
_entity.type
_entity.pdbx_description
1 polymer ?
#
loop_
_entity_poly.entity_id
_entity_poly.type
_entity_poly.pdbx_seq_one_letter_code
_entity_poly.pdbx_strand_id
1 'polypeptide(L)'
;MSRKNPKESGIETLSGVDGAFLNLETAATPMHVGSLHLFETPAGYKGNFFAAVRQMMESRMVPVLRRRLAALPLHLANPVWLQAEIDLDRHIRRVRIPKPGTWAQLEAVVADLHAELLDRSHPLWMMYVLEGLASGEKAYYFKIHHAMLDGQAGVALASALFDTSPDAPPPKRKARAASSETKLPAAKPGTLALVAAAFRHDAAQYVKLVRELPGVVRTLAGIVKSSSGRARGKAGSEHAADFGELKRSISFGPRTPFNIAITSERGFATATVPRAELKAIAAANDATVNDVVLALCSGALRRYLKRNDAIPRKALIASMPISLREQGNTEMRTQATLSLVSLATNVADPLKRLQAIRDSAGATKSVARQAKSVIPTDIPLIGVPWLLGALASLYGRSSVVDTLPVLANVLVSNVPGPPVPLYVGGLRMTGYWPLSIVEHGVGLNITLMSYAGNLCLGFVVARCAVPDARELAGDFLGAFEELKQRMQKPARVPRKAVVAKPAATRAKTARAKAGI
;
A
#
# COMPACT_ATOMS: atom_id res chain seq x y z
N MET A 1 43.30 -15.87 10.15
CA MET A 1 42.15 -15.30 10.88
C MET A 1 40.87 -15.81 10.24
N SER A 2 40.20 -16.74 10.87
CA SER A 2 38.96 -17.40 10.38
C SER A 2 37.83 -16.36 10.24
N ARG A 3 37.24 -16.23 9.04
CA ARG A 3 36.06 -15.42 8.77
C ARG A 3 34.86 -16.04 9.47
N LYS A 4 34.55 -15.61 10.71
CA LYS A 4 33.31 -16.00 11.38
C LYS A 4 32.12 -15.56 10.50
N ASN A 5 31.26 -16.51 10.20
CA ASN A 5 30.05 -16.30 9.40
C ASN A 5 29.13 -15.29 10.12
N PRO A 6 28.57 -14.27 9.45
CA PRO A 6 27.71 -13.24 10.09
C PRO A 6 26.50 -13.82 10.85
N LYS A 7 26.08 -15.04 10.52
CA LYS A 7 25.00 -15.76 11.23
C LYS A 7 25.32 -16.17 12.66
N GLU A 8 26.61 -16.21 13.04
CA GLU A 8 27.03 -16.61 14.40
C GLU A 8 27.00 -15.44 15.41
N SER A 9 26.91 -14.19 14.95
CA SER A 9 26.92 -13.02 15.84
C SER A 9 25.55 -12.58 16.36
N GLY A 10 24.45 -13.13 15.84
CA GLY A 10 23.08 -12.72 16.19
C GLY A 10 22.72 -11.29 15.77
N ILE A 11 23.58 -10.62 14.99
CA ILE A 11 23.39 -9.28 14.46
C ILE A 11 22.93 -9.39 13.03
N GLU A 12 21.77 -8.79 12.71
CA GLU A 12 21.24 -8.74 11.34
C GLU A 12 21.17 -7.27 10.90
N THR A 13 21.75 -6.95 9.75
CA THR A 13 21.74 -5.59 9.19
C THR A 13 20.41 -5.30 8.49
N LEU A 14 19.95 -4.05 8.55
CA LEU A 14 18.80 -3.60 7.78
C LEU A 14 19.15 -3.49 6.29
N SER A 15 18.14 -3.76 5.44
CA SER A 15 18.24 -3.34 4.04
C SER A 15 18.14 -1.82 3.91
N GLY A 16 18.65 -1.24 2.82
CA GLY A 16 18.53 0.21 2.59
C GLY A 16 17.07 0.69 2.63
N VAL A 17 16.15 -0.08 2.04
CA VAL A 17 14.72 0.24 1.99
C VAL A 17 14.09 0.17 3.40
N ASP A 18 14.41 -0.86 4.18
CA ASP A 18 13.90 -1.00 5.55
C ASP A 18 14.42 0.11 6.45
N GLY A 19 15.70 0.51 6.27
CA GLY A 19 16.29 1.69 6.92
C GLY A 19 15.59 2.99 6.53
N ALA A 20 15.17 3.13 5.27
CA ALA A 20 14.44 4.30 4.81
C ALA A 20 13.11 4.48 5.55
N PHE A 21 12.33 3.42 5.75
CA PHE A 21 11.08 3.51 6.54
C PHE A 21 11.33 4.01 7.97
N LEU A 22 12.43 3.58 8.61
CA LEU A 22 12.78 4.06 9.95
C LEU A 22 13.18 5.54 9.97
N ASN A 23 13.87 6.01 8.93
CA ASN A 23 14.37 7.38 8.85
C ASN A 23 13.31 8.38 8.35
N LEU A 24 12.33 7.92 7.57
CA LEU A 24 11.20 8.73 7.10
C LEU A 24 10.07 8.83 8.13
N GLU A 25 10.07 7.97 9.17
CA GLU A 25 9.04 7.99 10.19
C GLU A 25 9.10 9.25 11.04
N THR A 26 7.96 9.94 11.11
CA THR A 26 7.72 11.08 12.00
C THR A 26 6.39 10.88 12.73
N ALA A 27 6.07 11.73 13.71
CA ALA A 27 4.76 11.73 14.34
C ALA A 27 3.61 11.97 13.35
N ALA A 28 3.86 12.75 12.28
CA ALA A 28 2.89 12.99 11.22
C ALA A 28 2.81 11.84 10.20
N THR A 29 3.85 11.04 10.07
CA THR A 29 3.95 9.95 9.10
C THR A 29 4.45 8.66 9.76
N PRO A 30 3.64 7.99 10.61
CA PRO A 30 3.98 6.67 11.13
C PRO A 30 4.20 5.68 10.00
N MET A 31 5.32 4.92 10.06
CA MET A 31 5.73 3.99 9.00
C MET A 31 5.43 2.53 9.36
N HIS A 32 4.20 2.28 9.75
CA HIS A 32 3.75 0.92 10.05
C HIS A 32 2.54 0.52 9.21
N VAL A 33 2.38 -0.77 9.09
CA VAL A 33 1.24 -1.42 8.45
C VAL A 33 0.47 -2.20 9.51
N GLY A 34 -0.76 -2.51 9.22
CA GLY A 34 -1.60 -3.27 10.15
C GLY A 34 -2.69 -4.05 9.46
N SER A 35 -3.44 -4.77 10.26
CA SER A 35 -4.62 -5.49 9.81
C SER A 35 -5.65 -5.61 10.92
N LEU A 36 -6.90 -5.32 10.56
CA LEU A 36 -8.06 -5.58 11.40
C LEU A 36 -8.62 -6.95 11.06
N HIS A 37 -8.82 -7.78 12.07
CA HIS A 37 -9.35 -9.13 11.94
C HIS A 37 -10.66 -9.24 12.73
N LEU A 38 -11.68 -9.83 12.12
CA LEU A 38 -12.97 -10.07 12.71
C LEU A 38 -13.21 -11.58 12.81
N PHE A 39 -13.82 -12.02 13.91
CA PHE A 39 -14.08 -13.43 14.19
C PHE A 39 -15.54 -13.63 14.57
N GLU A 40 -16.19 -14.56 13.90
CA GLU A 40 -17.53 -15.02 14.23
C GLU A 40 -17.55 -15.68 15.59
N THR A 41 -18.54 -15.29 16.40
CA THR A 41 -18.73 -15.86 17.73
C THR A 41 -19.95 -16.78 17.69
N PRO A 42 -19.77 -18.12 17.78
CA PRO A 42 -20.89 -19.05 17.81
C PRO A 42 -21.80 -18.80 19.00
N ALA A 43 -23.09 -19.14 18.85
CA ALA A 43 -24.06 -19.03 19.94
C ALA A 43 -23.57 -19.88 21.14
N GLY A 44 -23.60 -19.27 22.33
CA GLY A 44 -23.16 -19.93 23.56
C GLY A 44 -21.63 -19.97 23.76
N TYR A 45 -20.85 -19.27 22.97
CA TYR A 45 -19.40 -19.19 23.18
C TYR A 45 -19.06 -18.61 24.57
N LYS A 46 -18.39 -19.44 25.39
CA LYS A 46 -17.94 -19.09 26.76
C LYS A 46 -16.40 -18.94 26.85
N GLY A 47 -15.71 -19.05 25.73
CA GLY A 47 -14.25 -18.96 25.70
C GLY A 47 -13.71 -17.55 25.97
N ASN A 48 -12.46 -17.49 26.34
CA ASN A 48 -11.73 -16.23 26.51
C ASN A 48 -10.89 -15.94 25.27
N PHE A 49 -11.39 -15.09 24.37
CA PHE A 49 -10.73 -14.76 23.10
C PHE A 49 -9.35 -14.11 23.32
N PHE A 50 -9.20 -13.26 24.33
CA PHE A 50 -7.90 -12.67 24.65
C PHE A 50 -6.86 -13.75 25.02
N ALA A 51 -7.28 -14.73 25.83
CA ALA A 51 -6.41 -15.84 26.20
C ALA A 51 -6.03 -16.69 24.97
N ALA A 52 -6.99 -16.93 24.06
CA ALA A 52 -6.73 -17.66 22.81
C ALA A 52 -5.72 -16.93 21.90
N VAL A 53 -5.88 -15.61 21.73
CA VAL A 53 -4.92 -14.77 20.97
C VAL A 53 -3.54 -14.80 21.62
N ARG A 54 -3.46 -14.68 22.95
CA ARG A 54 -2.20 -14.75 23.67
C ARG A 54 -1.52 -16.12 23.50
N GLN A 55 -2.28 -17.20 23.64
CA GLN A 55 -1.78 -18.57 23.45
C GLN A 55 -1.28 -18.81 22.02
N MET A 56 -1.99 -18.31 21.01
CA MET A 56 -1.56 -18.33 19.61
C MET A 56 -0.18 -17.68 19.46
N MET A 57 -0.01 -16.47 19.97
CA MET A 57 1.24 -15.74 19.89
C MET A 57 2.37 -16.42 20.67
N GLU A 58 2.11 -16.91 21.87
CA GLU A 58 3.09 -17.61 22.71
C GLU A 58 3.62 -18.89 22.04
N SER A 59 2.71 -19.66 21.45
CA SER A 59 3.02 -20.97 20.85
C SER A 59 3.61 -20.92 19.45
N ARG A 60 3.32 -19.85 18.69
CA ARG A 60 3.69 -19.69 17.27
C ARG A 60 4.56 -18.49 16.99
N MET A 61 5.24 -17.97 18.01
CA MET A 61 6.14 -16.84 17.87
C MET A 61 7.23 -17.10 16.84
N VAL A 62 7.23 -16.32 15.77
CA VAL A 62 8.23 -16.41 14.70
C VAL A 62 9.44 -15.49 14.99
N PRO A 63 10.64 -15.82 14.49
CA PRO A 63 11.86 -15.05 14.78
C PRO A 63 11.78 -13.57 14.42
N VAL A 64 11.07 -13.19 13.33
CA VAL A 64 10.94 -11.80 12.92
C VAL A 64 10.27 -10.94 13.99
N LEU A 65 9.29 -11.47 14.72
CA LEU A 65 8.61 -10.75 15.81
C LEU A 65 9.47 -10.57 17.06
N ARG A 66 10.60 -11.26 17.15
CA ARG A 66 11.58 -11.12 18.24
C ARG A 66 12.67 -10.10 17.96
N ARG A 67 12.66 -9.48 16.76
CA ARG A 67 13.66 -8.49 16.37
C ARG A 67 13.37 -7.14 17.06
N ARG A 68 14.39 -6.58 17.70
CA ARG A 68 14.38 -5.20 18.17
C ARG A 68 15.53 -4.42 17.56
N LEU A 69 15.37 -3.12 17.46
CA LEU A 69 16.42 -2.24 16.99
C LEU A 69 17.51 -2.06 18.04
N ALA A 70 18.76 -2.05 17.60
CA ALA A 70 19.87 -1.54 18.37
C ALA A 70 20.42 -0.30 17.66
N ALA A 71 20.21 0.86 18.29
CA ALA A 71 20.75 2.12 17.81
C ALA A 71 22.27 2.12 17.91
N LEU A 72 22.91 2.71 16.91
CA LEU A 72 24.35 2.92 16.92
C LEU A 72 24.69 4.31 17.50
N PRO A 73 25.84 4.47 18.15
CA PRO A 73 26.28 5.75 18.65
C PRO A 73 26.31 6.79 17.50
N LEU A 74 25.90 8.03 17.83
CA LEU A 74 25.93 9.18 16.93
C LEU A 74 25.06 9.09 15.66
N HIS A 75 24.20 8.07 15.52
CA HIS A 75 23.34 7.86 14.35
C HIS A 75 24.09 7.88 12.99
N LEU A 76 25.37 7.52 12.99
CA LEU A 76 26.24 7.54 11.79
C LEU A 76 25.95 6.42 10.80
N ALA A 77 25.20 5.40 11.23
CA ALA A 77 24.82 4.27 10.40
C ALA A 77 23.40 3.80 10.74
N ASN A 78 22.79 3.01 9.85
CA ASN A 78 21.50 2.39 10.13
C ASN A 78 21.58 1.49 11.37
N PRO A 79 20.50 1.42 12.19
CA PRO A 79 20.45 0.50 13.30
C PRO A 79 20.55 -0.94 12.81
N VAL A 80 20.83 -1.88 13.71
CA VAL A 80 20.85 -3.31 13.42
C VAL A 80 19.75 -4.02 14.18
N TRP A 81 19.31 -5.19 13.68
CA TRP A 81 18.37 -6.04 14.37
C TRP A 81 19.10 -6.95 15.35
N LEU A 82 18.60 -7.03 16.57
CA LEU A 82 18.98 -8.00 17.59
C LEU A 82 17.76 -8.82 17.99
N GLN A 83 17.98 -10.10 18.31
CA GLN A 83 16.93 -10.92 18.90
C GLN A 83 16.69 -10.51 20.34
N ALA A 84 15.42 -10.43 20.75
CA ALA A 84 14.99 -10.06 22.09
C ALA A 84 13.98 -11.07 22.65
N GLU A 85 13.91 -11.13 23.96
CA GLU A 85 12.78 -11.76 24.64
C GLU A 85 11.55 -10.87 24.50
N ILE A 86 10.38 -11.50 24.37
CA ILE A 86 9.12 -10.79 24.17
C ILE A 86 8.32 -10.81 25.45
N ASP A 87 7.97 -9.64 25.93
CA ASP A 87 6.95 -9.45 26.95
C ASP A 87 5.57 -9.35 26.28
N LEU A 88 4.80 -10.45 26.31
CA LEU A 88 3.47 -10.47 25.71
C LEU A 88 2.47 -9.58 26.41
N ASP A 89 2.66 -9.24 27.70
CA ASP A 89 1.78 -8.33 28.43
C ASP A 89 1.94 -6.90 27.94
N ARG A 90 3.11 -6.56 27.40
CA ARG A 90 3.36 -5.30 26.73
C ARG A 90 2.78 -5.27 25.31
N HIS A 91 2.98 -6.34 24.56
CA HIS A 91 2.67 -6.40 23.12
C HIS A 91 1.23 -6.74 22.80
N ILE A 92 0.48 -7.39 23.70
CA ILE A 92 -0.92 -7.76 23.51
C ILE A 92 -1.78 -7.05 24.54
N ARG A 93 -2.61 -6.10 24.10
CA ARG A 93 -3.43 -5.28 24.97
C ARG A 93 -4.92 -5.44 24.67
N ARG A 94 -5.75 -5.23 25.70
CA ARG A 94 -7.20 -5.12 25.53
C ARG A 94 -7.56 -3.66 25.33
N VAL A 95 -8.43 -3.40 24.37
CA VAL A 95 -8.99 -2.09 24.11
C VAL A 95 -10.50 -2.22 24.03
N ARG A 96 -11.22 -1.39 24.76
CA ARG A 96 -12.68 -1.37 24.74
C ARG A 96 -13.17 -0.36 23.72
N ILE A 97 -14.04 -0.84 22.82
CA ILE A 97 -14.76 0.02 21.87
C ILE A 97 -15.81 0.81 22.67
N PRO A 98 -15.95 2.13 22.43
CA PRO A 98 -17.00 2.94 23.08
C PRO A 98 -18.39 2.38 22.81
N LYS A 99 -19.31 2.50 23.80
CA LYS A 99 -20.71 2.12 23.61
C LYS A 99 -21.38 3.05 22.59
N PRO A 100 -22.28 2.55 21.74
CA PRO A 100 -22.88 1.22 21.73
C PRO A 100 -22.05 0.11 21.02
N GLY A 101 -20.83 0.35 20.55
CA GLY A 101 -19.97 -0.66 19.92
C GLY A 101 -20.26 -0.84 18.42
N THR A 102 -20.58 0.24 17.73
CA THR A 102 -20.85 0.22 16.29
C THR A 102 -19.59 -0.05 15.47
N TRP A 103 -19.78 -0.48 14.22
CA TRP A 103 -18.68 -0.66 13.26
C TRP A 103 -17.87 0.63 13.08
N ALA A 104 -18.55 1.77 12.98
CA ALA A 104 -17.91 3.08 12.88
C ALA A 104 -17.02 3.42 14.08
N GLN A 105 -17.43 3.01 15.30
CA GLN A 105 -16.60 3.19 16.50
C GLN A 105 -15.40 2.24 16.53
N LEU A 106 -15.56 1.00 16.01
CA LEU A 106 -14.43 0.09 15.81
C LEU A 106 -13.40 0.71 14.86
N GLU A 107 -13.85 1.19 13.70
CA GLU A 107 -12.96 1.83 12.70
C GLU A 107 -12.24 3.06 13.27
N ALA A 108 -12.92 3.88 14.06
CA ALA A 108 -12.33 5.04 14.74
C ALA A 108 -11.24 4.63 15.73
N VAL A 109 -11.51 3.64 16.59
CA VAL A 109 -10.53 3.10 17.54
C VAL A 109 -9.31 2.54 16.81
N VAL A 110 -9.52 1.81 15.72
CA VAL A 110 -8.41 1.27 14.91
C VAL A 110 -7.59 2.38 14.26
N ALA A 111 -8.24 3.45 13.78
CA ALA A 111 -7.57 4.61 13.21
C ALA A 111 -6.67 5.31 14.23
N ASP A 112 -7.16 5.51 15.45
CA ASP A 112 -6.40 6.12 16.55
C ASP A 112 -5.19 5.25 16.93
N LEU A 113 -5.41 3.94 17.10
CA LEU A 113 -4.32 2.99 17.35
C LEU A 113 -3.29 2.94 16.20
N HIS A 114 -3.74 3.12 14.96
CA HIS A 114 -2.86 3.15 13.79
C HIS A 114 -2.02 4.46 13.73
N ALA A 115 -2.53 5.55 14.25
CA ALA A 115 -1.82 6.83 14.32
C ALA A 115 -0.67 6.86 15.34
N GLU A 116 -0.74 6.04 16.39
CA GLU A 116 0.28 6.00 17.45
C GLU A 116 1.59 5.37 16.94
N LEU A 117 2.72 6.00 17.25
CA LEU A 117 4.04 5.44 16.96
C LEU A 117 4.33 4.18 17.77
N LEU A 118 5.10 3.27 17.21
CA LEU A 118 5.66 2.12 17.93
C LEU A 118 6.92 2.52 18.70
N ASP A 119 7.05 1.99 19.92
CA ASP A 119 8.22 2.23 20.77
C ASP A 119 9.47 1.50 20.22
N ARG A 120 10.42 2.27 19.70
CA ARG A 120 11.64 1.73 19.07
C ARG A 120 12.62 1.04 20.04
N SER A 121 12.38 1.14 21.35
CA SER A 121 13.18 0.41 22.35
C SER A 121 12.79 -1.07 22.47
N HIS A 122 11.67 -1.47 21.84
CA HIS A 122 11.09 -2.80 21.85
C HIS A 122 10.95 -3.33 20.42
N PRO A 123 10.61 -4.63 20.24
CA PRO A 123 10.16 -5.15 18.95
C PRO A 123 9.00 -4.35 18.40
N LEU A 124 9.09 -3.97 17.12
CA LEU A 124 8.23 -2.96 16.52
C LEU A 124 6.88 -3.53 16.05
N TRP A 125 6.11 -4.09 16.97
CA TRP A 125 4.75 -4.56 16.71
C TRP A 125 3.87 -4.48 17.95
N MET A 126 2.56 -4.39 17.75
CA MET A 126 1.54 -4.42 18.81
C MET A 126 0.31 -5.17 18.30
N MET A 127 -0.41 -5.81 19.21
CA MET A 127 -1.70 -6.45 18.96
C MET A 127 -2.72 -5.95 19.99
N TYR A 128 -3.86 -5.50 19.50
CA TYR A 128 -4.94 -4.96 20.33
C TYR A 128 -6.19 -5.81 20.16
N VAL A 129 -6.58 -6.54 21.20
CA VAL A 129 -7.84 -7.27 21.23
C VAL A 129 -8.96 -6.28 21.54
N LEU A 130 -9.90 -6.13 20.59
CA LEU A 130 -10.94 -5.12 20.60
C LEU A 130 -12.23 -5.74 21.17
N GLU A 131 -12.73 -5.19 22.26
CA GLU A 131 -13.87 -5.72 22.99
C GLU A 131 -15.05 -4.74 22.98
N GLY A 132 -16.26 -5.26 22.91
CA GLY A 132 -17.48 -4.45 23.04
C GLY A 132 -18.18 -4.12 21.72
N LEU A 133 -17.94 -4.91 20.64
CA LEU A 133 -18.75 -4.82 19.43
C LEU A 133 -20.22 -5.17 19.73
N ALA A 134 -21.15 -4.35 19.21
CA ALA A 134 -22.59 -4.56 19.35
C ALA A 134 -23.06 -5.87 18.70
N SER A 135 -22.38 -6.32 17.64
CA SER A 135 -22.65 -7.60 16.97
C SER A 135 -22.27 -8.83 17.83
N GLY A 136 -21.52 -8.65 18.91
CA GLY A 136 -20.99 -9.74 19.73
C GLY A 136 -19.75 -10.43 19.14
N GLU A 137 -19.37 -10.14 17.91
CA GLU A 137 -18.17 -10.66 17.26
C GLU A 137 -16.93 -10.25 18.02
N LYS A 138 -15.83 -11.01 17.83
CA LYS A 138 -14.52 -10.71 18.40
C LYS A 138 -13.64 -10.10 17.34
N ALA A 139 -12.80 -9.17 17.76
CA ALA A 139 -11.87 -8.54 16.84
C ALA A 139 -10.50 -8.35 17.49
N TYR A 140 -9.46 -8.30 16.68
CA TYR A 140 -8.20 -7.70 17.07
C TYR A 140 -7.60 -6.89 15.92
N TYR A 141 -6.82 -5.89 16.27
CA TYR A 141 -5.99 -5.11 15.37
C TYR A 141 -4.52 -5.44 15.62
N PHE A 142 -3.81 -5.83 14.56
CA PHE A 142 -2.37 -6.09 14.58
C PHE A 142 -1.64 -4.97 13.84
N LYS A 143 -0.60 -4.43 14.44
CA LYS A 143 0.23 -3.35 13.91
C LYS A 143 1.70 -3.74 13.97
N ILE A 144 2.45 -3.49 12.87
CA ILE A 144 3.87 -3.79 12.76
C ILE A 144 4.55 -2.73 11.90
N HIS A 145 5.77 -2.35 12.28
CA HIS A 145 6.55 -1.39 11.50
C HIS A 145 6.97 -1.98 10.15
N HIS A 146 6.86 -1.19 9.09
CA HIS A 146 7.13 -1.65 7.71
C HIS A 146 8.58 -2.13 7.51
N ALA A 147 9.53 -1.62 8.30
CA ALA A 147 10.92 -2.09 8.28
C ALA A 147 11.09 -3.55 8.73
N MET A 148 10.09 -4.14 9.44
CA MET A 148 10.17 -5.53 9.90
C MET A 148 9.72 -6.54 8.85
N LEU A 149 8.73 -6.18 8.01
CA LEU A 149 8.22 -7.05 6.96
C LEU A 149 7.43 -6.28 5.89
N ASP A 150 7.45 -6.78 4.67
CA ASP A 150 6.61 -6.30 3.57
C ASP A 150 5.25 -7.04 3.52
N GLY A 151 4.38 -6.62 2.59
CA GLY A 151 3.04 -7.19 2.45
C GLY A 151 3.02 -8.70 2.19
N GLN A 152 4.00 -9.25 1.46
CA GLN A 152 4.08 -10.71 1.21
C GLN A 152 4.60 -11.47 2.44
N ALA A 153 5.55 -10.91 3.16
CA ALA A 153 5.99 -11.46 4.44
C ALA A 153 4.86 -11.42 5.49
N GLY A 154 3.94 -10.44 5.40
CA GLY A 154 2.72 -10.39 6.21
C GLY A 154 1.80 -11.59 5.97
N VAL A 155 1.65 -12.05 4.72
CA VAL A 155 0.87 -13.26 4.40
C VAL A 155 1.54 -14.52 4.94
N ALA A 156 2.87 -14.61 4.83
CA ALA A 156 3.63 -15.73 5.41
C ALA A 156 3.50 -15.74 6.94
N LEU A 157 3.53 -14.56 7.58
CA LEU A 157 3.29 -14.41 9.01
C LEU A 157 1.89 -14.89 9.40
N ALA A 158 0.85 -14.48 8.66
CA ALA A 158 -0.51 -14.96 8.89
C ALA A 158 -0.61 -16.49 8.79
N SER A 159 0.00 -17.09 7.77
CA SER A 159 0.03 -18.55 7.60
C SER A 159 0.75 -19.28 8.74
N ALA A 160 1.71 -18.64 9.39
CA ALA A 160 2.43 -19.19 10.53
C ALA A 160 1.64 -19.07 11.84
N LEU A 161 0.84 -18.03 12.00
CA LEU A 161 0.12 -17.73 13.24
C LEU A 161 -1.25 -18.41 13.33
N PHE A 162 -2.00 -18.47 12.22
CA PHE A 162 -3.39 -18.92 12.24
C PHE A 162 -3.56 -20.43 12.00
N ASP A 163 -4.65 -20.97 12.53
CA ASP A 163 -5.15 -22.29 12.17
C ASP A 163 -5.95 -22.25 10.87
N THR A 164 -5.96 -23.38 10.15
CA THR A 164 -6.81 -23.57 8.95
C THR A 164 -8.01 -24.48 9.22
N SER A 165 -8.19 -24.93 10.47
CA SER A 165 -9.31 -25.73 10.93
C SER A 165 -9.79 -25.25 12.29
N PRO A 166 -11.10 -25.29 12.59
CA PRO A 166 -11.64 -24.95 13.90
C PRO A 166 -11.19 -25.91 15.00
N ASP A 167 -10.97 -27.19 14.65
CA ASP A 167 -10.59 -28.27 15.56
C ASP A 167 -9.07 -28.49 15.60
N ALA A 168 -8.29 -27.54 15.12
CA ALA A 168 -6.84 -27.64 15.19
C ALA A 168 -6.43 -27.83 16.66
N PRO A 169 -5.66 -28.89 16.99
CA PRO A 169 -5.22 -29.08 18.35
C PRO A 169 -4.42 -27.86 18.79
N PRO A 170 -4.62 -27.37 20.02
CA PRO A 170 -3.82 -26.26 20.51
C PRO A 170 -2.36 -26.60 20.27
N PRO A 171 -1.59 -25.69 19.65
CA PRO A 171 -0.21 -25.97 19.32
C PRO A 171 0.47 -26.46 20.60
N LYS A 172 1.03 -27.67 20.56
CA LYS A 172 1.74 -28.22 21.71
C LYS A 172 2.75 -27.19 22.13
N ARG A 173 2.61 -26.64 23.34
CA ARG A 173 3.61 -25.78 23.94
C ARG A 173 4.93 -26.52 23.73
N LYS A 174 5.71 -26.11 22.73
CA LYS A 174 7.04 -26.66 22.56
C LYS A 174 7.70 -26.42 23.90
N ALA A 175 7.75 -27.46 24.72
CA ALA A 175 8.55 -27.42 25.92
C ALA A 175 9.84 -26.78 25.44
N ARG A 176 10.35 -25.80 26.13
CA ARG A 176 11.57 -25.01 25.86
C ARG A 176 12.70 -25.91 25.35
N ALA A 177 12.34 -26.71 24.36
CA ALA A 177 13.16 -27.69 23.68
C ALA A 177 13.96 -26.87 22.68
N ALA A 178 15.24 -26.84 22.95
CA ALA A 178 16.35 -26.85 22.04
C ALA A 178 16.00 -27.19 20.57
N SER A 179 15.10 -26.41 19.92
CA SER A 179 14.94 -26.44 18.47
C SER A 179 15.97 -25.50 17.92
N SER A 180 17.05 -26.08 17.39
CA SER A 180 18.18 -25.45 16.72
C SER A 180 18.47 -24.06 17.29
N GLU A 181 19.18 -24.09 18.38
CA GLU A 181 19.72 -23.01 19.15
C GLU A 181 20.18 -21.85 18.24
N THR A 182 19.26 -20.91 17.97
CA THR A 182 19.76 -19.54 17.95
C THR A 182 19.89 -19.20 19.43
N LYS A 183 20.97 -19.66 20.07
CA LYS A 183 21.34 -19.18 21.39
C LYS A 183 21.27 -17.68 21.29
N LEU A 184 20.35 -17.06 22.04
CA LEU A 184 20.48 -15.63 22.33
C LEU A 184 21.97 -15.45 22.71
N PRO A 185 22.73 -14.60 22.02
CA PRO A 185 24.12 -14.44 22.38
C PRO A 185 24.16 -14.11 23.86
N ALA A 186 24.83 -14.93 24.63
CA ALA A 186 24.88 -14.89 26.09
C ALA A 186 25.46 -13.56 26.63
N ALA A 187 25.97 -12.72 25.74
CA ALA A 187 26.39 -11.35 26.03
C ALA A 187 25.81 -10.42 24.95
N LYS A 188 25.27 -9.27 25.38
CA LYS A 188 24.95 -8.15 24.47
C LYS A 188 26.23 -7.85 23.68
N PRO A 189 26.17 -7.85 22.33
CA PRO A 189 27.36 -7.50 21.54
C PRO A 189 27.89 -6.16 22.00
N GLY A 190 29.19 -6.09 22.28
CA GLY A 190 29.82 -4.85 22.71
C GLY A 190 29.62 -3.75 21.66
N THR A 191 29.58 -2.50 22.09
CA THR A 191 29.37 -1.30 21.24
C THR A 191 30.32 -1.30 20.03
N LEU A 192 31.56 -1.77 20.21
CA LEU A 192 32.54 -1.89 19.14
C LEU A 192 32.16 -2.90 18.06
N ALA A 193 31.57 -4.03 18.45
CA ALA A 193 31.13 -5.06 17.51
C ALA A 193 29.92 -4.59 16.68
N LEU A 194 29.02 -3.86 17.30
CA LEU A 194 27.87 -3.22 16.64
C LEU A 194 28.33 -2.17 15.63
N VAL A 195 29.22 -1.27 16.05
CA VAL A 195 29.81 -0.23 15.19
C VAL A 195 30.56 -0.86 14.02
N ALA A 196 31.40 -1.86 14.26
CA ALA A 196 32.16 -2.54 13.20
C ALA A 196 31.28 -3.30 12.22
N ALA A 197 30.16 -3.88 12.65
CA ALA A 197 29.21 -4.57 11.76
C ALA A 197 28.47 -3.57 10.85
N ALA A 198 28.00 -2.46 11.42
CA ALA A 198 27.31 -1.41 10.68
C ALA A 198 28.23 -0.65 9.73
N PHE A 199 29.41 -0.24 10.18
CA PHE A 199 30.38 0.47 9.32
C PHE A 199 30.84 -0.36 8.12
N ARG A 200 31.01 -1.69 8.27
CA ARG A 200 31.37 -2.55 7.13
C ARG A 200 30.27 -2.61 6.09
N HIS A 201 29.02 -2.59 6.52
CA HIS A 201 27.88 -2.60 5.61
C HIS A 201 27.71 -1.24 4.92
N ASP A 202 27.76 -0.16 5.69
CA ASP A 202 27.51 1.20 5.20
C ASP A 202 28.69 1.81 4.44
N ALA A 203 29.93 1.44 4.75
CA ALA A 203 31.10 1.93 4.01
C ALA A 203 31.01 1.60 2.51
N ALA A 204 30.56 0.41 2.16
CA ALA A 204 30.32 0.05 0.75
C ALA A 204 29.22 0.90 0.11
N GLN A 205 28.18 1.26 0.87
CA GLN A 205 27.09 2.14 0.44
C GLN A 205 27.58 3.59 0.24
N TYR A 206 28.40 4.11 1.15
CA TYR A 206 28.99 5.45 1.03
C TYR A 206 29.92 5.57 -0.19
N VAL A 207 30.77 4.56 -0.44
CA VAL A 207 31.62 4.53 -1.63
C VAL A 207 30.78 4.52 -2.91
N LYS A 208 29.72 3.75 -2.93
CA LYS A 208 28.76 3.70 -4.05
C LYS A 208 28.05 5.05 -4.24
N LEU A 209 27.58 5.67 -3.14
CA LEU A 209 26.97 7.00 -3.16
C LEU A 209 27.89 8.06 -3.76
N VAL A 210 29.13 8.14 -3.29
CA VAL A 210 30.12 9.13 -3.80
C VAL A 210 30.37 8.94 -5.29
N ARG A 211 30.41 7.70 -5.78
CA ARG A 211 30.58 7.41 -7.21
C ARG A 211 29.37 7.83 -8.06
N GLU A 212 28.16 7.64 -7.54
CA GLU A 212 26.92 7.86 -8.29
C GLU A 212 26.33 9.27 -8.07
N LEU A 213 26.79 10.00 -7.03
CA LEU A 213 26.33 11.35 -6.69
C LEU A 213 26.32 12.33 -7.87
N PRO A 214 27.38 12.38 -8.74
CA PRO A 214 27.36 13.26 -9.90
C PRO A 214 26.24 12.95 -10.90
N GLY A 215 25.87 11.68 -11.05
CA GLY A 215 24.76 11.23 -11.90
C GLY A 215 23.40 11.66 -11.33
N VAL A 216 23.22 11.45 -10.04
CA VAL A 216 21.98 11.84 -9.32
C VAL A 216 21.78 13.36 -9.36
N VAL A 217 22.82 14.14 -9.10
CA VAL A 217 22.76 15.62 -9.16
C VAL A 217 22.41 16.10 -10.58
N ARG A 218 23.00 15.51 -11.63
CA ARG A 218 22.64 15.83 -13.02
C ARG A 218 21.19 15.50 -13.34
N THR A 219 20.71 14.35 -12.87
CA THR A 219 19.33 13.91 -13.06
C THR A 219 18.33 14.85 -12.38
N LEU A 220 18.59 15.22 -11.11
CA LEU A 220 17.76 16.16 -10.36
C LEU A 220 17.81 17.57 -10.98
N ALA A 221 18.98 18.05 -11.37
CA ALA A 221 19.11 19.34 -12.07
C ALA A 221 18.38 19.33 -13.41
N GLY A 222 18.37 18.21 -14.13
CA GLY A 222 17.59 18.01 -15.36
C GLY A 222 16.08 18.10 -15.12
N ILE A 223 15.58 17.50 -14.04
CA ILE A 223 14.16 17.56 -13.63
C ILE A 223 13.76 18.99 -13.28
N VAL A 224 14.55 19.69 -12.46
CA VAL A 224 14.31 21.09 -12.08
C VAL A 224 14.36 22.03 -13.30
N LYS A 225 15.34 21.85 -14.17
CA LYS A 225 15.47 22.66 -15.41
C LYS A 225 14.32 22.44 -16.40
N SER A 226 13.75 21.23 -16.41
CA SER A 226 12.61 20.90 -17.27
C SER A 226 11.26 21.41 -16.75
N SER A 227 11.14 21.66 -15.44
CA SER A 227 9.94 22.25 -14.84
C SER A 227 9.88 23.77 -15.02
N SER A 228 11.00 24.44 -15.25
CA SER A 228 11.09 25.91 -15.40
C SER A 228 10.93 26.45 -16.83
N GLY A 229 10.43 25.66 -17.77
CA GLY A 229 9.83 26.17 -19.03
C GLY A 229 10.72 26.94 -20.01
N ARG A 230 12.06 26.88 -19.92
CA ARG A 230 12.96 27.53 -20.86
C ARG A 230 14.15 26.64 -21.24
N ALA A 231 14.02 25.89 -22.35
CA ALA A 231 15.18 25.41 -23.10
C ALA A 231 14.82 25.13 -24.56
N ARG A 232 15.01 26.11 -25.43
CA ARG A 232 15.30 25.91 -26.86
C ARG A 232 16.81 25.70 -26.97
N GLY A 233 17.27 24.51 -27.31
CA GLY A 233 18.69 24.21 -27.51
C GLY A 233 18.90 22.82 -28.08
N LYS A 234 19.54 22.76 -29.25
CA LYS A 234 19.88 21.54 -30.01
C LYS A 234 20.62 20.51 -29.16
N ALA A 235 20.17 19.27 -29.22
CA ALA A 235 20.78 18.12 -28.55
C ALA A 235 21.34 17.14 -29.58
N GLY A 236 22.58 16.75 -29.39
CA GLY A 236 23.22 15.59 -30.00
C GLY A 236 23.79 14.73 -28.90
N SER A 237 23.11 13.65 -28.53
CA SER A 237 23.66 12.44 -27.91
C SER A 237 22.58 11.39 -27.73
N GLU A 238 22.86 10.12 -27.95
CA GLU A 238 21.94 8.97 -27.82
C GLU A 238 21.30 8.85 -26.44
N HIS A 239 21.94 9.33 -25.37
CA HIS A 239 21.40 9.38 -24.01
C HIS A 239 20.26 10.40 -23.83
N ALA A 240 20.09 11.36 -24.75
CA ALA A 240 19.01 12.35 -24.70
C ALA A 240 17.67 11.79 -25.23
N ALA A 241 17.71 10.79 -26.07
CA ALA A 241 16.52 10.11 -26.60
C ALA A 241 15.81 9.28 -25.51
N ASP A 242 16.58 8.58 -24.69
CA ASP A 242 16.09 7.75 -23.58
C ASP A 242 15.40 8.59 -22.48
N PHE A 243 15.96 9.78 -22.18
CA PHE A 243 15.34 10.76 -21.29
C PHE A 243 14.07 11.41 -21.85
N GLY A 244 13.99 11.57 -23.17
CA GLY A 244 12.81 12.09 -23.86
C GLY A 244 11.62 11.14 -23.79
N GLU A 245 11.85 9.84 -23.84
CA GLU A 245 10.83 8.80 -23.65
C GLU A 245 10.40 8.67 -22.20
N LEU A 246 11.32 8.69 -21.24
CA LEU A 246 11.03 8.69 -19.80
C LEU A 246 10.20 9.93 -19.42
N LYS A 247 10.48 11.10 -19.97
CA LYS A 247 9.73 12.34 -19.74
C LYS A 247 8.31 12.27 -20.33
N ARG A 248 8.09 11.57 -21.44
CA ARG A 248 6.76 11.32 -22.01
C ARG A 248 5.98 10.28 -21.22
N SER A 249 6.67 9.37 -20.53
CA SER A 249 6.08 8.30 -19.71
C SER A 249 5.70 8.75 -18.30
N ILE A 250 6.36 9.77 -17.72
CA ILE A 250 6.04 10.31 -16.39
C ILE A 250 4.97 11.39 -16.53
N SER A 251 3.72 11.00 -16.36
CA SER A 251 2.62 11.95 -16.25
C SER A 251 2.41 12.33 -14.79
N PHE A 252 2.69 13.58 -14.43
CA PHE A 252 2.36 14.10 -13.09
C PHE A 252 0.84 14.17 -12.89
N GLY A 253 0.39 13.79 -11.70
CA GLY A 253 -1.01 13.93 -11.31
C GLY A 253 -1.45 15.38 -11.16
N PRO A 254 -2.75 15.67 -11.23
CA PRO A 254 -3.29 16.97 -10.84
C PRO A 254 -3.21 17.12 -9.32
N ARG A 255 -3.17 18.34 -8.80
CA ARG A 255 -3.28 18.59 -7.37
C ARG A 255 -4.73 18.37 -6.92
N THR A 256 -4.90 17.67 -5.80
CA THR A 256 -6.19 17.33 -5.20
C THR A 256 -6.13 17.54 -3.68
N PRO A 257 -7.24 17.50 -2.95
CA PRO A 257 -7.24 17.53 -1.48
C PRO A 257 -6.39 16.46 -0.81
N PHE A 258 -6.07 15.35 -1.51
CA PHE A 258 -5.20 14.28 -0.99
C PHE A 258 -3.71 14.64 -1.01
N ASN A 259 -3.32 15.67 -1.77
CA ASN A 259 -1.92 16.03 -2.03
C ASN A 259 -1.48 17.25 -1.21
N ILE A 260 -1.53 17.10 0.11
CA ILE A 260 -1.19 18.13 1.10
C ILE A 260 -0.17 17.62 2.12
N ALA A 261 0.40 18.50 2.90
CA ALA A 261 1.11 18.14 4.12
C ALA A 261 0.09 17.59 5.13
N ILE A 262 0.42 16.45 5.75
CA ILE A 262 -0.52 15.75 6.64
C ILE A 262 -0.15 15.90 8.11
N THR A 263 -1.15 15.72 8.99
CA THR A 263 -1.00 15.65 10.44
C THR A 263 -0.90 14.19 10.91
N SER A 264 -0.77 13.97 12.22
CA SER A 264 -0.76 12.61 12.82
C SER A 264 -2.13 11.93 12.81
N GLU A 265 -3.23 12.67 12.70
CA GLU A 265 -4.58 12.12 12.77
C GLU A 265 -4.91 11.24 11.57
N ARG A 266 -5.43 10.05 11.84
CA ARG A 266 -5.83 9.08 10.82
C ARG A 266 -7.33 8.84 10.83
N GLY A 267 -7.89 8.61 9.63
CA GLY A 267 -9.18 7.97 9.45
C GLY A 267 -8.98 6.59 8.86
N PHE A 268 -9.87 5.68 9.21
CA PHE A 268 -9.89 4.32 8.66
C PHE A 268 -11.33 3.91 8.36
N ALA A 269 -11.52 3.26 7.22
CA ALA A 269 -12.79 2.63 6.87
C ALA A 269 -12.55 1.35 6.08
N THR A 270 -13.54 0.47 6.10
CA THR A 270 -13.49 -0.84 5.48
C THR A 270 -14.54 -1.00 4.40
N ALA A 271 -14.24 -1.78 3.38
CA ALA A 271 -15.22 -2.32 2.44
C ALA A 271 -14.90 -3.78 2.11
N THR A 272 -15.92 -4.52 1.69
CA THR A 272 -15.75 -5.92 1.27
C THR A 272 -16.63 -6.18 0.06
N VAL A 273 -16.07 -6.83 -0.96
CA VAL A 273 -16.79 -7.23 -2.18
C VAL A 273 -16.48 -8.68 -2.54
N PRO A 274 -17.44 -9.44 -3.07
CA PRO A 274 -17.22 -10.83 -3.49
C PRO A 274 -16.21 -10.90 -4.65
N ARG A 275 -15.15 -11.68 -4.49
CA ARG A 275 -14.12 -11.85 -5.52
C ARG A 275 -14.66 -12.52 -6.79
N ALA A 276 -15.67 -13.38 -6.66
CA ALA A 276 -16.32 -14.03 -7.79
C ALA A 276 -16.98 -13.02 -8.73
N GLU A 277 -17.65 -12.00 -8.18
CA GLU A 277 -18.28 -10.94 -8.96
C GLU A 277 -17.23 -10.08 -9.69
N LEU A 278 -16.12 -9.76 -9.02
CA LEU A 278 -15.01 -9.04 -9.65
C LEU A 278 -14.39 -9.82 -10.82
N LYS A 279 -14.25 -11.16 -10.66
CA LYS A 279 -13.78 -12.04 -11.74
C LYS A 279 -14.76 -12.07 -12.92
N ALA A 280 -16.06 -12.11 -12.66
CA ALA A 280 -17.09 -12.07 -13.70
C ALA A 280 -17.04 -10.75 -14.48
N ILE A 281 -16.91 -9.62 -13.78
CA ILE A 281 -16.74 -8.30 -14.40
C ILE A 281 -15.48 -8.25 -15.26
N ALA A 282 -14.37 -8.77 -14.75
CA ALA A 282 -13.09 -8.78 -15.45
C ALA A 282 -13.16 -9.61 -16.73
N ALA A 283 -13.71 -10.83 -16.66
CA ALA A 283 -13.87 -11.72 -17.81
C ALA A 283 -14.77 -11.12 -18.91
N ALA A 284 -15.86 -10.46 -18.52
CA ALA A 284 -16.80 -9.85 -19.48
C ALA A 284 -16.23 -8.59 -20.18
N ASN A 285 -15.12 -8.02 -19.69
CA ASN A 285 -14.52 -6.81 -20.25
C ASN A 285 -13.07 -7.02 -20.74
N ASP A 286 -12.63 -8.28 -20.91
CA ASP A 286 -11.26 -8.63 -21.28
C ASP A 286 -10.23 -7.90 -20.40
N ALA A 287 -10.50 -7.82 -19.10
CA ALA A 287 -9.71 -7.12 -18.11
C ALA A 287 -9.21 -8.06 -17.01
N THR A 288 -8.20 -7.64 -16.24
CA THR A 288 -7.80 -8.34 -15.03
C THR A 288 -8.63 -7.89 -13.83
N VAL A 289 -8.70 -8.71 -12.77
CA VAL A 289 -9.32 -8.29 -11.51
C VAL A 289 -8.69 -7.01 -10.98
N ASN A 290 -7.39 -6.84 -11.18
CA ASN A 290 -6.68 -5.63 -10.76
C ASN A 290 -7.16 -4.38 -11.52
N ASP A 291 -7.42 -4.50 -12.82
CA ASP A 291 -7.95 -3.39 -13.63
C ASP A 291 -9.36 -3.01 -13.18
N VAL A 292 -10.21 -4.00 -12.85
CA VAL A 292 -11.54 -3.77 -12.27
C VAL A 292 -11.42 -3.04 -10.93
N VAL A 293 -10.55 -3.49 -10.04
CA VAL A 293 -10.32 -2.83 -8.75
C VAL A 293 -9.89 -1.37 -8.91
N LEU A 294 -8.95 -1.11 -9.82
CA LEU A 294 -8.52 0.26 -10.12
C LEU A 294 -9.67 1.12 -10.68
N ALA A 295 -10.54 0.53 -11.51
CA ALA A 295 -11.72 1.22 -12.04
C ALA A 295 -12.73 1.55 -10.93
N LEU A 296 -12.88 0.68 -9.93
CA LEU A 296 -13.72 0.91 -8.76
C LEU A 296 -13.13 1.99 -7.85
N CYS A 297 -11.82 1.93 -7.56
CA CYS A 297 -11.11 3.01 -6.85
C CYS A 297 -11.26 4.35 -7.59
N SER A 298 -11.09 4.35 -8.91
CA SER A 298 -11.32 5.54 -9.74
C SER A 298 -12.75 6.06 -9.62
N GLY A 299 -13.73 5.16 -9.63
CA GLY A 299 -15.15 5.50 -9.46
C GLY A 299 -15.42 6.16 -8.10
N ALA A 300 -14.86 5.57 -7.04
CA ALA A 300 -14.96 6.10 -5.68
C ALA A 300 -14.35 7.51 -5.58
N LEU A 301 -13.12 7.66 -6.03
CA LEU A 301 -12.42 8.95 -6.01
C LEU A 301 -13.15 10.01 -6.85
N ARG A 302 -13.69 9.62 -8.00
CA ARG A 302 -14.48 10.53 -8.84
C ARG A 302 -15.76 11.00 -8.13
N ARG A 303 -16.49 10.08 -7.45
CA ARG A 303 -17.70 10.41 -6.67
C ARG A 303 -17.36 11.36 -5.53
N TYR A 304 -16.34 11.03 -4.74
CA TYR A 304 -15.87 11.85 -3.64
C TYR A 304 -15.46 13.26 -4.09
N LEU A 305 -14.59 13.36 -5.10
CA LEU A 305 -14.11 14.64 -5.60
C LEU A 305 -15.22 15.47 -6.25
N LYS A 306 -16.18 14.84 -6.92
CA LYS A 306 -17.33 15.54 -7.50
C LYS A 306 -18.23 16.15 -6.41
N ARG A 307 -18.48 15.43 -5.32
CA ARG A 307 -19.28 15.90 -4.18
C ARG A 307 -18.63 17.09 -3.47
N ASN A 308 -17.30 17.14 -3.48
CA ASN A 308 -16.51 18.20 -2.86
C ASN A 308 -16.02 19.28 -3.86
N ASP A 309 -16.63 19.36 -5.05
CA ASP A 309 -16.29 20.32 -6.13
C ASP A 309 -14.79 20.37 -6.49
N ALA A 310 -14.08 19.27 -6.28
CA ALA A 310 -12.63 19.15 -6.43
C ALA A 310 -12.18 18.21 -7.57
N ILE A 311 -13.09 17.83 -8.50
CA ILE A 311 -12.75 16.91 -9.59
C ILE A 311 -11.88 17.59 -10.66
N PRO A 312 -10.63 17.14 -10.88
CA PRO A 312 -9.75 17.74 -11.87
C PRO A 312 -10.14 17.36 -13.30
N ARG A 313 -9.77 18.20 -14.26
CA ARG A 313 -9.88 17.86 -15.71
C ARG A 313 -8.90 16.77 -16.11
N LYS A 314 -7.72 16.68 -15.47
CA LYS A 314 -6.70 15.66 -15.70
C LYS A 314 -7.00 14.44 -14.83
N ALA A 315 -6.73 13.25 -15.38
CA ALA A 315 -6.86 12.00 -14.62
C ALA A 315 -5.92 11.95 -13.41
N LEU A 316 -6.38 11.38 -12.31
CA LEU A 316 -5.56 11.06 -11.15
C LEU A 316 -4.59 9.92 -11.47
N ILE A 317 -3.46 9.93 -10.79
CA ILE A 317 -2.43 8.90 -10.86
C ILE A 317 -2.43 8.10 -9.56
N ALA A 318 -2.50 6.78 -9.67
CA ALA A 318 -2.25 5.87 -8.55
C ALA A 318 -0.79 5.44 -8.54
N SER A 319 -0.16 5.44 -7.37
CA SER A 319 1.08 4.71 -7.12
C SER A 319 0.74 3.29 -6.66
N MET A 320 1.32 2.30 -7.32
CA MET A 320 1.09 0.89 -7.02
C MET A 320 2.42 0.20 -6.75
N PRO A 321 2.62 -0.39 -5.57
CA PRO A 321 3.77 -1.25 -5.34
C PRO A 321 3.63 -2.54 -6.17
N ILE A 322 4.66 -2.87 -6.93
CA ILE A 322 4.79 -4.12 -7.68
C ILE A 322 5.91 -4.94 -7.05
N SER A 323 5.60 -6.17 -6.67
CA SER A 323 6.62 -7.10 -6.19
C SER A 323 7.59 -7.47 -7.32
N LEU A 324 8.89 -7.35 -7.04
CA LEU A 324 9.96 -7.80 -7.93
C LEU A 324 10.42 -9.23 -7.62
N ARG A 325 9.81 -9.88 -6.62
CA ARG A 325 10.16 -11.24 -6.21
C ARG A 325 9.92 -12.24 -7.32
N GLU A 326 10.87 -13.14 -7.49
CA GLU A 326 10.70 -14.34 -8.29
C GLU A 326 9.84 -15.36 -7.54
N GLN A 327 9.08 -16.19 -8.27
CA GLN A 327 8.29 -17.24 -7.67
C GLN A 327 9.19 -18.20 -6.89
N GLY A 328 8.88 -18.42 -5.60
CA GLY A 328 9.65 -19.29 -4.72
C GLY A 328 10.69 -18.58 -3.82
N ASN A 329 10.91 -17.27 -3.98
CA ASN A 329 11.80 -16.53 -3.09
C ASN A 329 11.10 -16.25 -1.74
N THR A 330 11.62 -16.84 -0.65
CA THR A 330 11.11 -16.72 0.72
C THR A 330 11.86 -15.68 1.57
N GLU A 331 12.77 -14.89 0.99
CA GLU A 331 13.50 -13.86 1.73
C GLU A 331 12.54 -12.80 2.28
N MET A 332 12.65 -12.48 3.57
CA MET A 332 11.83 -11.46 4.25
C MET A 332 12.45 -10.06 4.10
N ARG A 333 12.82 -9.66 2.87
CA ARG A 333 13.31 -8.30 2.55
C ARG A 333 12.33 -7.62 1.61
N THR A 334 12.15 -6.33 1.76
CA THR A 334 11.30 -5.55 0.84
C THR A 334 11.89 -5.54 -0.56
N GLN A 335 11.20 -6.18 -1.51
CA GLN A 335 11.56 -6.23 -2.93
C GLN A 335 10.35 -5.72 -3.73
N ALA A 336 10.14 -4.43 -3.71
CA ALA A 336 9.05 -3.79 -4.43
C ALA A 336 9.55 -2.56 -5.19
N THR A 337 8.96 -2.32 -6.35
CA THR A 337 9.09 -1.06 -7.09
C THR A 337 7.74 -0.38 -7.16
N LEU A 338 7.72 0.94 -7.36
CA LEU A 338 6.49 1.70 -7.53
C LEU A 338 6.16 1.85 -9.01
N SER A 339 4.94 1.56 -9.37
CA SER A 339 4.38 1.78 -10.71
C SER A 339 3.35 2.89 -10.65
N LEU A 340 3.36 3.79 -11.63
CA LEU A 340 2.40 4.89 -11.76
C LEU A 340 1.36 4.53 -12.82
N VAL A 341 0.08 4.51 -12.44
CA VAL A 341 -1.03 4.12 -13.31
C VAL A 341 -2.07 5.24 -13.35
N SER A 342 -2.50 5.63 -14.54
CA SER A 342 -3.61 6.56 -14.69
C SER A 342 -4.93 5.91 -14.29
N LEU A 343 -5.67 6.57 -13.41
CA LEU A 343 -6.99 6.13 -12.96
C LEU A 343 -8.14 6.57 -13.89
N ALA A 344 -7.86 7.30 -14.97
CA ALA A 344 -8.86 7.78 -15.92
C ALA A 344 -10.08 8.45 -15.24
N THR A 345 -9.86 9.15 -14.11
CA THR A 345 -10.95 9.80 -13.34
C THR A 345 -11.67 10.91 -14.10
N ASN A 346 -11.10 11.42 -15.18
CA ASN A 346 -11.72 12.36 -16.12
C ASN A 346 -12.79 11.70 -17.01
N VAL A 347 -12.81 10.35 -17.12
CA VAL A 347 -13.79 9.59 -17.92
C VAL A 347 -15.02 9.30 -17.05
N ALA A 348 -16.18 9.82 -17.45
CA ALA A 348 -17.41 9.69 -16.67
C ALA A 348 -18.04 8.28 -16.75
N ASP A 349 -18.06 7.68 -17.95
CA ASP A 349 -18.65 6.36 -18.15
C ASP A 349 -17.78 5.26 -17.51
N PRO A 350 -18.34 4.39 -16.64
CA PRO A 350 -17.57 3.41 -15.89
C PRO A 350 -16.93 2.32 -16.78
N LEU A 351 -17.56 1.90 -17.88
CA LEU A 351 -17.00 0.88 -18.79
C LEU A 351 -15.84 1.46 -19.62
N LYS A 352 -16.02 2.67 -20.16
CA LYS A 352 -14.93 3.39 -20.87
C LYS A 352 -13.77 3.69 -19.93
N ARG A 353 -14.05 3.99 -18.66
CA ARG A 353 -13.04 4.22 -17.64
C ARG A 353 -12.25 2.94 -17.33
N LEU A 354 -12.93 1.79 -17.19
CA LEU A 354 -12.28 0.48 -17.04
C LEU A 354 -11.36 0.17 -18.24
N GLN A 355 -11.82 0.42 -19.45
CA GLN A 355 -11.03 0.20 -20.67
C GLN A 355 -9.77 1.09 -20.69
N ALA A 356 -9.91 2.38 -20.40
CA ALA A 356 -8.77 3.32 -20.34
C ALA A 356 -7.75 2.94 -19.27
N ILE A 357 -8.21 2.42 -18.12
CA ILE A 357 -7.33 1.94 -17.04
C ILE A 357 -6.58 0.68 -17.48
N ARG A 358 -7.25 -0.28 -18.09
CA ARG A 358 -6.63 -1.50 -18.65
C ARG A 358 -5.49 -1.14 -19.60
N ASP A 359 -5.75 -0.23 -20.53
CA ASP A 359 -4.76 0.21 -21.52
C ASP A 359 -3.57 0.90 -20.87
N SER A 360 -3.81 1.77 -19.88
CA SER A 360 -2.76 2.43 -19.08
C SER A 360 -1.92 1.42 -18.27
N ALA A 361 -2.57 0.47 -17.59
CA ALA A 361 -1.89 -0.54 -16.77
C ALA A 361 -1.04 -1.49 -17.63
N GLY A 362 -1.51 -1.83 -18.83
CA GLY A 362 -0.78 -2.64 -19.80
C GLY A 362 0.52 -1.97 -20.26
N ALA A 363 0.46 -0.70 -20.62
CA ALA A 363 1.63 0.10 -21.02
C ALA A 363 2.66 0.19 -19.88
N THR A 364 2.21 0.43 -18.64
CA THR A 364 3.09 0.54 -17.47
C THR A 364 3.79 -0.77 -17.14
N LYS A 365 3.11 -1.92 -17.28
CA LYS A 365 3.71 -3.25 -17.05
C LYS A 365 4.82 -3.56 -18.07
N SER A 366 4.67 -3.14 -19.34
CA SER A 366 5.70 -3.32 -20.36
C SER A 366 6.96 -2.53 -20.06
N VAL A 367 6.80 -1.25 -19.66
CA VAL A 367 7.91 -0.39 -19.25
C VAL A 367 8.61 -0.93 -17.99
N ALA A 368 7.86 -1.36 -16.97
CA ALA A 368 8.43 -1.93 -15.74
C ALA A 368 9.21 -3.23 -16.00
N ARG A 369 8.79 -4.07 -16.96
CA ARG A 369 9.54 -5.27 -17.36
C ARG A 369 10.86 -4.91 -18.06
N GLN A 370 10.87 -3.88 -18.90
CA GLN A 370 12.07 -3.40 -19.58
C GLN A 370 13.02 -2.69 -18.59
N ALA A 371 12.47 -1.95 -17.63
CA ALA A 371 13.24 -1.24 -16.61
C ALA A 371 13.84 -2.15 -15.52
N LYS A 372 13.38 -3.41 -15.38
CA LYS A 372 13.97 -4.39 -14.44
C LYS A 372 15.48 -4.56 -14.61
N SER A 373 16.02 -4.29 -15.79
CA SER A 373 17.46 -4.37 -16.09
C SER A 373 18.21 -3.07 -15.79
N VAL A 374 17.52 -1.95 -15.54
CA VAL A 374 18.14 -0.61 -15.51
C VAL A 374 18.02 0.09 -14.14
N ILE A 375 17.01 -0.25 -13.32
CA ILE A 375 16.85 0.38 -12.00
C ILE A 375 17.59 -0.45 -10.96
N PRO A 376 18.71 0.05 -10.40
CA PRO A 376 19.35 -0.61 -9.28
C PRO A 376 18.36 -0.65 -8.10
N THR A 377 18.07 -1.83 -7.57
CA THR A 377 17.27 -2.02 -6.33
C THR A 377 17.97 -1.45 -5.09
N ASP A 378 19.23 -1.09 -5.23
CA ASP A 378 20.08 -0.44 -4.23
C ASP A 378 20.36 1.01 -4.65
N ILE A 379 19.42 1.91 -4.35
CA ILE A 379 19.67 3.35 -4.54
C ILE A 379 20.57 3.81 -3.37
N PRO A 380 21.81 4.28 -3.63
CA PRO A 380 22.76 4.63 -2.57
C PRO A 380 22.28 5.73 -1.62
N LEU A 381 21.40 6.63 -2.10
CA LEU A 381 20.75 7.66 -1.28
C LEU A 381 19.93 7.08 -0.11
N ILE A 382 19.38 5.87 -0.28
CA ILE A 382 18.56 5.22 0.75
C ILE A 382 19.42 4.71 1.92
N GLY A 383 20.73 4.55 1.71
CA GLY A 383 21.69 4.09 2.73
C GLY A 383 22.25 5.18 3.65
N VAL A 384 21.87 6.45 3.50
CA VAL A 384 22.41 7.56 4.32
C VAL A 384 21.34 8.07 5.30
N PRO A 385 21.33 7.57 6.55
CA PRO A 385 20.24 7.80 7.52
C PRO A 385 19.96 9.28 7.78
N TRP A 386 21.01 10.08 8.03
CA TRP A 386 20.86 11.50 8.35
C TRP A 386 20.33 12.33 7.17
N LEU A 387 20.69 11.97 5.94
CA LEU A 387 20.21 12.66 4.73
C LEU A 387 18.72 12.40 4.50
N LEU A 388 18.27 11.18 4.68
CA LEU A 388 16.85 10.83 4.56
C LEU A 388 16.03 11.49 5.66
N GLY A 389 16.49 11.50 6.89
CA GLY A 389 15.82 12.21 8.01
C GLY A 389 15.72 13.72 7.76
N ALA A 390 16.78 14.34 7.24
CA ALA A 390 16.78 15.75 6.86
C ALA A 390 15.80 16.03 5.70
N LEU A 391 15.80 15.19 4.68
CA LEU A 391 14.87 15.28 3.56
C LEU A 391 13.42 15.07 4.00
N ALA A 392 13.15 14.10 4.88
CA ALA A 392 11.82 13.86 5.44
C ALA A 392 11.31 15.06 6.24
N SER A 393 12.16 15.65 7.10
CA SER A 393 11.80 16.83 7.87
C SER A 393 11.57 18.07 7.01
N LEU A 394 12.30 18.20 5.91
CA LEU A 394 12.11 19.27 4.93
C LEU A 394 10.84 19.06 4.12
N TYR A 395 10.61 17.82 3.65
CA TYR A 395 9.41 17.45 2.89
C TYR A 395 8.13 17.58 3.71
N GLY A 396 8.19 17.34 5.04
CA GLY A 396 7.06 17.52 5.93
C GLY A 396 6.60 18.97 6.14
N ARG A 397 7.36 19.96 5.66
CA ARG A 397 6.92 21.35 5.69
C ARG A 397 5.91 21.61 4.59
N SER A 398 4.75 22.18 4.96
CA SER A 398 3.64 22.45 4.02
C SER A 398 4.08 23.20 2.76
N SER A 399 4.95 24.19 2.90
CA SER A 399 5.46 24.99 1.78
C SER A 399 6.24 24.19 0.74
N VAL A 400 6.91 23.10 1.14
CA VAL A 400 7.65 22.24 0.23
C VAL A 400 6.71 21.28 -0.50
N VAL A 401 5.80 20.64 0.21
CA VAL A 401 4.80 19.71 -0.38
C VAL A 401 3.95 20.44 -1.42
N ASP A 402 3.58 21.70 -1.13
CA ASP A 402 2.73 22.49 -2.02
C ASP A 402 3.44 22.97 -3.31
N THR A 403 4.77 23.01 -3.32
CA THR A 403 5.55 23.42 -4.50
C THR A 403 5.98 22.26 -5.39
N LEU A 404 6.06 21.03 -4.84
CA LEU A 404 6.51 19.87 -5.60
C LEU A 404 5.42 19.35 -6.55
N PRO A 405 5.81 18.83 -7.73
CA PRO A 405 4.87 18.20 -8.64
C PRO A 405 4.27 16.93 -8.02
N VAL A 406 2.98 16.70 -8.26
CA VAL A 406 2.27 15.52 -7.75
C VAL A 406 2.64 14.29 -8.57
N LEU A 407 3.46 13.40 -8.03
CA LEU A 407 3.83 12.12 -8.67
C LEU A 407 2.65 11.14 -8.66
N ALA A 408 1.95 11.04 -7.54
CA ALA A 408 0.77 10.23 -7.37
C ALA A 408 -0.27 10.94 -6.49
N ASN A 409 -1.54 10.70 -6.75
CA ASN A 409 -2.65 11.24 -5.96
C ASN A 409 -3.07 10.32 -4.83
N VAL A 410 -2.91 9.01 -5.02
CA VAL A 410 -3.33 7.96 -4.11
C VAL A 410 -2.39 6.77 -4.22
N LEU A 411 -2.19 6.08 -3.11
CA LEU A 411 -1.52 4.79 -3.10
C LEU A 411 -2.57 3.68 -3.15
N VAL A 412 -2.43 2.73 -4.09
CA VAL A 412 -3.30 1.55 -4.21
C VAL A 412 -2.43 0.30 -4.14
N SER A 413 -2.60 -0.50 -3.10
CA SER A 413 -1.84 -1.74 -2.90
C SER A 413 -2.76 -2.96 -2.93
N ASN A 414 -2.39 -4.00 -3.67
CA ASN A 414 -3.13 -5.26 -3.73
C ASN A 414 -2.23 -6.40 -3.23
N VAL A 415 -2.59 -6.93 -2.07
CA VAL A 415 -1.85 -8.01 -1.40
C VAL A 415 -2.65 -9.31 -1.53
N PRO A 416 -2.09 -10.37 -2.14
CA PRO A 416 -2.74 -11.66 -2.15
C PRO A 416 -2.80 -12.22 -0.72
N GLY A 417 -3.97 -12.59 -0.26
CA GLY A 417 -4.17 -13.16 1.07
C GLY A 417 -4.58 -14.63 1.04
N PRO A 418 -4.77 -15.25 2.20
CA PRO A 418 -5.12 -16.66 2.33
C PRO A 418 -6.44 -16.99 1.61
N PRO A 419 -6.44 -18.04 0.75
CA PRO A 419 -7.64 -18.43 0.02
C PRO A 419 -8.66 -19.20 0.88
N VAL A 420 -8.24 -19.68 2.05
CA VAL A 420 -9.02 -20.50 2.97
C VAL A 420 -9.38 -19.72 4.24
N PRO A 421 -10.47 -20.08 4.92
CA PRO A 421 -10.76 -19.53 6.24
C PRO A 421 -9.65 -19.80 7.25
N LEU A 422 -9.40 -18.84 8.11
CA LEU A 422 -8.44 -18.91 9.21
C LEU A 422 -9.16 -18.91 10.55
N TYR A 423 -8.51 -19.45 11.58
CA TYR A 423 -9.10 -19.64 12.90
C TYR A 423 -8.16 -19.21 14.02
N VAL A 424 -8.72 -18.75 15.12
CA VAL A 424 -8.02 -18.49 16.39
C VAL A 424 -8.87 -19.05 17.54
N GLY A 425 -8.34 -20.02 18.28
CA GLY A 425 -9.06 -20.65 19.38
C GLY A 425 -10.42 -21.23 18.97
N GLY A 426 -10.50 -21.82 17.78
CA GLY A 426 -11.72 -22.37 17.20
C GLY A 426 -12.67 -21.34 16.56
N LEU A 427 -12.47 -20.05 16.76
CA LEU A 427 -13.29 -19.01 16.14
C LEU A 427 -12.85 -18.76 14.70
N ARG A 428 -13.83 -18.78 13.77
CA ARG A 428 -13.61 -18.52 12.35
C ARG A 428 -13.39 -17.04 12.11
N MET A 429 -12.33 -16.69 11.40
CA MET A 429 -12.13 -15.33 10.90
C MET A 429 -13.10 -15.06 9.74
N THR A 430 -13.84 -13.97 9.81
CA THR A 430 -14.81 -13.53 8.80
C THR A 430 -14.34 -12.33 8.00
N GLY A 431 -13.39 -11.54 8.52
CA GLY A 431 -12.86 -10.37 7.88
C GLY A 431 -11.36 -10.18 8.14
N TYR A 432 -10.65 -9.66 7.11
CA TYR A 432 -9.22 -9.39 7.13
C TYR A 432 -8.95 -8.09 6.35
N TRP A 433 -9.04 -6.93 7.03
CA TRP A 433 -8.86 -5.63 6.38
C TRP A 433 -7.47 -5.07 6.65
N PRO A 434 -6.68 -4.81 5.60
CA PRO A 434 -5.33 -4.26 5.75
C PRO A 434 -5.37 -2.75 6.02
N LEU A 435 -4.36 -2.26 6.74
CA LEU A 435 -4.05 -0.86 6.93
C LEU A 435 -2.61 -0.59 6.47
N SER A 436 -2.38 0.56 5.85
CA SER A 436 -1.06 0.91 5.34
C SER A 436 -0.75 2.40 5.55
N ILE A 437 0.41 2.80 5.07
CA ILE A 437 1.02 4.12 5.29
C ILE A 437 0.31 5.17 4.45
N VAL A 438 0.10 6.37 5.02
CA VAL A 438 -0.10 7.63 4.31
C VAL A 438 1.03 8.59 4.65
N GLU A 439 1.40 9.45 3.69
CA GLU A 439 2.55 10.32 3.80
C GLU A 439 2.24 11.72 3.26
N HIS A 440 3.13 12.67 3.52
CA HIS A 440 3.00 14.02 2.97
C HIS A 440 2.88 13.95 1.45
N GLY A 441 1.92 14.68 0.88
CA GLY A 441 1.63 14.66 -0.55
C GLY A 441 0.82 13.46 -1.04
N VAL A 442 0.58 12.42 -0.23
CA VAL A 442 -0.28 11.26 -0.53
C VAL A 442 -1.11 10.88 0.71
N GLY A 443 -2.08 11.71 1.03
CA GLY A 443 -2.93 11.57 2.24
C GLY A 443 -4.00 10.48 2.16
N LEU A 444 -3.98 9.61 1.14
CA LEU A 444 -4.92 8.50 0.97
C LEU A 444 -4.20 7.25 0.50
N ASN A 445 -4.44 6.15 1.20
CA ASN A 445 -3.99 4.81 0.85
C ASN A 445 -5.19 3.85 0.81
N ILE A 446 -5.33 3.10 -0.27
CA ILE A 446 -6.32 2.04 -0.44
C ILE A 446 -5.58 0.72 -0.56
N THR A 447 -5.59 -0.09 0.49
CA THR A 447 -4.96 -1.40 0.47
C THR A 447 -6.01 -2.49 0.42
N LEU A 448 -5.75 -3.49 -0.40
CA LEU A 448 -6.65 -4.61 -0.66
C LEU A 448 -6.01 -5.93 -0.24
N MET A 449 -6.82 -6.82 0.31
CA MET A 449 -6.42 -8.18 0.69
C MET A 449 -7.48 -9.16 0.22
N SER A 450 -7.09 -10.17 -0.55
CA SER A 450 -8.01 -11.27 -0.86
C SER A 450 -8.09 -12.23 0.33
N TYR A 451 -9.30 -12.54 0.80
CA TYR A 451 -9.48 -13.44 1.94
C TYR A 451 -10.76 -14.28 1.78
N ALA A 452 -10.62 -15.61 1.86
CA ALA A 452 -11.73 -16.57 1.90
C ALA A 452 -12.87 -16.27 0.89
N GLY A 453 -12.51 -15.98 -0.37
CA GLY A 453 -13.48 -15.70 -1.44
C GLY A 453 -13.91 -14.24 -1.58
N ASN A 454 -13.53 -13.37 -0.67
CA ASN A 454 -13.79 -11.94 -0.70
C ASN A 454 -12.54 -11.12 -1.06
N LEU A 455 -12.75 -9.88 -1.41
CA LEU A 455 -11.74 -8.83 -1.44
C LEU A 455 -12.08 -7.82 -0.35
N CYS A 456 -11.22 -7.75 0.66
CA CYS A 456 -11.33 -6.83 1.78
C CYS A 456 -10.46 -5.60 1.53
N LEU A 457 -11.02 -4.42 1.69
CA LEU A 457 -10.35 -3.14 1.45
C LEU A 457 -10.24 -2.35 2.75
N GLY A 458 -9.06 -1.79 2.99
CA GLY A 458 -8.84 -0.78 4.00
C GLY A 458 -8.53 0.56 3.35
N PHE A 459 -9.28 1.59 3.73
CA PHE A 459 -9.06 2.98 3.35
C PHE A 459 -8.42 3.68 4.54
N VAL A 460 -7.14 4.00 4.42
CA VAL A 460 -6.41 4.80 5.42
C VAL A 460 -6.23 6.20 4.88
N VAL A 461 -6.63 7.19 5.66
CA VAL A 461 -6.58 8.60 5.26
C VAL A 461 -5.91 9.46 6.33
N ALA A 462 -5.26 10.52 5.93
CA ALA A 462 -4.98 11.64 6.81
C ALA A 462 -6.29 12.44 6.99
N ARG A 463 -6.77 12.62 8.22
CA ARG A 463 -8.06 13.29 8.48
C ARG A 463 -8.12 14.72 7.97
N CYS A 464 -6.98 15.41 7.94
CA CYS A 464 -6.90 16.76 7.34
C CYS A 464 -7.12 16.76 5.83
N ALA A 465 -6.88 15.63 5.12
CA ALA A 465 -7.11 15.47 3.68
C ALA A 465 -8.50 14.90 3.37
N VAL A 466 -8.98 13.96 4.18
CA VAL A 466 -10.29 13.30 4.07
C VAL A 466 -10.88 13.17 5.48
N PRO A 467 -11.81 14.01 5.87
CA PRO A 467 -12.37 14.04 7.23
C PRO A 467 -13.08 12.74 7.63
N ASP A 468 -13.79 12.08 6.71
CA ASP A 468 -14.45 10.80 6.94
C ASP A 468 -14.09 9.77 5.85
N ALA A 469 -13.26 8.78 6.20
CA ALA A 469 -12.86 7.69 5.31
C ALA A 469 -14.05 6.81 4.85
N ARG A 470 -15.15 6.77 5.62
CA ARG A 470 -16.34 5.95 5.31
C ARG A 470 -17.07 6.46 4.07
N GLU A 471 -16.97 7.75 3.77
CA GLU A 471 -17.49 8.28 2.50
C GLU A 471 -16.82 7.62 1.29
N LEU A 472 -15.49 7.47 1.33
CA LEU A 472 -14.74 6.78 0.26
C LEU A 472 -15.08 5.29 0.16
N ALA A 473 -15.25 4.61 1.31
CA ALA A 473 -15.66 3.22 1.33
C ALA A 473 -17.08 3.04 0.75
N GLY A 474 -18.01 3.92 1.10
CA GLY A 474 -19.36 3.96 0.54
C GLY A 474 -19.36 4.27 -0.97
N ASP A 475 -18.54 5.22 -1.39
CA ASP A 475 -18.38 5.56 -2.81
C ASP A 475 -17.77 4.40 -3.62
N PHE A 476 -16.88 3.59 -3.01
CA PHE A 476 -16.33 2.39 -3.64
C PHE A 476 -17.42 1.33 -3.86
N LEU A 477 -18.23 1.05 -2.84
CA LEU A 477 -19.37 0.14 -2.97
C LEU A 477 -20.39 0.65 -3.98
N GLY A 478 -20.67 1.96 -3.99
CA GLY A 478 -21.51 2.60 -4.98
C GLY A 478 -20.96 2.50 -6.42
N ALA A 479 -19.64 2.58 -6.60
CA ALA A 479 -19.00 2.38 -7.90
C ALA A 479 -19.08 0.91 -8.36
N PHE A 480 -18.99 -0.02 -7.41
CA PHE A 480 -19.15 -1.45 -7.68
C PHE A 480 -20.56 -1.77 -8.18
N GLU A 481 -21.59 -1.29 -7.50
CA GLU A 481 -22.97 -1.48 -7.93
C GLU A 481 -23.29 -0.79 -9.28
N GLU A 482 -22.74 0.41 -9.50
CA GLU A 482 -22.88 1.10 -10.79
C GLU A 482 -22.28 0.28 -11.93
N LEU A 483 -21.09 -0.28 -11.75
CA LEU A 483 -20.42 -1.09 -12.77
C LEU A 483 -21.21 -2.36 -13.07
N LYS A 484 -21.75 -3.06 -12.05
CA LYS A 484 -22.64 -4.22 -12.20
C LYS A 484 -23.89 -3.88 -13.00
N GLN A 485 -24.57 -2.79 -12.66
CA GLN A 485 -25.78 -2.36 -13.36
C GLN A 485 -25.52 -2.01 -14.84
N ARG A 486 -24.37 -1.42 -15.14
CA ARG A 486 -23.99 -1.11 -16.51
C ARG A 486 -23.75 -2.35 -17.35
N MET A 487 -23.24 -3.42 -16.76
CA MET A 487 -23.05 -4.69 -17.45
C MET A 487 -24.38 -5.43 -17.75
N GLN A 488 -25.37 -5.27 -16.87
CA GLN A 488 -26.69 -5.89 -17.04
C GLN A 488 -27.57 -5.18 -18.07
N LYS A 489 -27.30 -3.90 -18.37
CA LYS A 489 -28.04 -3.17 -19.39
C LYS A 489 -27.53 -3.57 -20.76
N PRO A 490 -28.38 -4.16 -21.66
CA PRO A 490 -27.97 -4.46 -23.03
C PRO A 490 -27.47 -3.16 -23.70
N ALA A 491 -26.41 -3.29 -24.48
CA ALA A 491 -25.90 -2.16 -25.27
C ALA A 491 -27.06 -1.54 -26.05
N ARG A 492 -27.32 -0.27 -25.80
CA ARG A 492 -28.31 0.47 -26.61
C ARG A 492 -27.87 0.36 -28.06
N VAL A 493 -28.55 -0.46 -28.83
CA VAL A 493 -28.36 -0.55 -30.27
C VAL A 493 -28.50 0.89 -30.81
N PRO A 494 -27.47 1.43 -31.47
CA PRO A 494 -27.59 2.77 -32.03
C PRO A 494 -28.80 2.78 -32.95
N ARG A 495 -29.81 3.61 -32.66
CA ARG A 495 -30.94 3.82 -33.56
C ARG A 495 -30.32 4.21 -34.89
N LYS A 496 -30.43 3.31 -35.89
CA LYS A 496 -30.10 3.61 -37.29
C LYS A 496 -30.80 4.94 -37.59
N ALA A 497 -30.04 5.94 -38.00
CA ALA A 497 -30.57 7.19 -38.46
C ALA A 497 -31.62 6.84 -39.56
N VAL A 498 -32.84 7.26 -39.32
CA VAL A 498 -33.91 7.14 -40.33
C VAL A 498 -33.42 7.98 -41.50
N VAL A 499 -33.04 7.27 -42.58
CA VAL A 499 -32.71 7.91 -43.86
C VAL A 499 -33.94 8.70 -44.30
N ALA A 500 -33.85 10.01 -44.24
CA ALA A 500 -34.90 10.91 -44.76
C ALA A 500 -35.11 10.61 -46.24
N LYS A 501 -36.35 10.25 -46.60
CA LYS A 501 -36.75 10.08 -48.02
C LYS A 501 -36.38 11.37 -48.77
N PRO A 502 -35.80 11.27 -50.00
CA PRO A 502 -35.50 12.42 -50.81
C PRO A 502 -36.81 13.13 -51.18
N ALA A 503 -36.84 14.45 -51.01
CA ALA A 503 -37.97 15.32 -51.41
C ALA A 503 -38.20 15.20 -52.93
N ALA A 504 -39.43 14.92 -53.33
CA ALA A 504 -39.84 14.87 -54.72
C ALA A 504 -39.62 16.21 -55.44
N THR A 505 -38.83 16.22 -56.47
CA THR A 505 -38.55 17.39 -57.32
C THR A 505 -39.82 17.73 -58.10
N ARG A 506 -40.42 18.90 -57.80
CA ARG A 506 -41.56 19.48 -58.50
C ARG A 506 -41.08 20.01 -59.87
N ALA A 507 -41.43 19.32 -60.96
CA ALA A 507 -41.19 19.78 -62.33
C ALA A 507 -41.97 21.09 -62.61
N LYS A 508 -41.27 22.15 -62.97
CA LYS A 508 -41.86 23.36 -63.51
C LYS A 508 -42.14 23.17 -65.00
N THR A 509 -43.40 23.04 -65.36
CA THR A 509 -43.87 23.14 -66.75
C THR A 509 -43.72 24.57 -67.24
N ALA A 510 -42.83 24.79 -68.19
CA ALA A 510 -42.74 26.03 -68.95
C ALA A 510 -43.81 26.06 -70.03
N ARG A 511 -44.71 27.03 -69.98
CA ARG A 511 -45.74 27.34 -70.98
C ARG A 511 -45.16 28.25 -72.05
N ALA A 512 -44.94 27.77 -73.23
CA ALA A 512 -44.62 28.58 -74.43
C ALA A 512 -45.82 29.47 -74.79
N LYS A 513 -45.59 30.76 -74.95
CA LYS A 513 -46.51 31.64 -75.69
C LYS A 513 -45.98 31.79 -77.11
N ALA A 514 -46.73 31.31 -78.03
CA ALA A 514 -46.67 31.73 -79.43
C ALA A 514 -47.59 32.99 -79.58
N GLY A 515 -47.18 33.94 -80.35
CA GLY A 515 -47.95 35.14 -80.79
C GLY A 515 -47.20 35.83 -81.84
N ILE A 516 -47.77 35.86 -82.86
CA ILE A 516 -47.79 36.65 -84.11
C ILE A 516 -46.93 37.91 -84.03
#